data_4f91b1661ff1a3f1cd6e0dc226ce9dd4
#
_entry.id   4f91b1661ff1a3f1cd6e0dc226ce9dd4
#
_cell.length_a   1.000
_cell.length_b   1.000
_cell.length_c   1.000
_cell.angle_alpha   90.00
_cell.angle_beta   90.00
_cell.angle_gamma   90.00
#
_symmetry.space_group_name_H-M   'P 1'
#
loop_
_entity.id
_entity.type
_entity.pdbx_description
1 polymer ?
#
loop_
_entity_poly.entity_id
_entity_poly.type
_entity_poly.pdbx_seq_one_letter_code
_entity_poly.pdbx_strand_id
1 'polypeptide(L)'
;MMRRLSVLMVMLVLGACSSMPHPAGKPLPSMTFSHLKALGLSVATKDISVQPTDNQARFSQNLDEMMEIYLTQKLNPRGEQGKVVAALDESSIVLVNENSPNAAADFFGLGGADIYKVMIKLRLEHYNDAGDLVYGTVVNAHREIKISEHASIAEREHTQFEGLEQLFLMLDQRVNKILLQDMKIGVGGVEVF
;
A
#
# COMPACT_ATOMS: atom_id res chain seq x y z
N MET A 1 -53.18 17.25 -48.70
CA MET A 1 -53.21 16.57 -47.39
C MET A 1 -51.95 15.73 -47.07
N MET A 2 -50.84 15.88 -47.80
CA MET A 2 -49.64 15.03 -47.65
C MET A 2 -48.42 15.70 -46.95
N ARG A 3 -48.60 16.89 -46.37
CA ARG A 3 -47.46 17.66 -45.79
C ARG A 3 -47.37 17.66 -44.28
N ARG A 4 -48.29 16.99 -43.59
CA ARG A 4 -48.31 16.90 -42.13
C ARG A 4 -47.84 15.56 -41.55
N LEU A 5 -47.54 14.57 -42.38
CA LEU A 5 -47.11 13.24 -41.94
C LEU A 5 -45.59 13.12 -41.77
N SER A 6 -44.82 14.02 -42.42
CA SER A 6 -43.33 13.94 -42.37
C SER A 6 -42.71 14.57 -41.13
N VAL A 7 -43.42 15.36 -40.35
CA VAL A 7 -42.88 16.01 -39.16
C VAL A 7 -42.97 15.12 -37.91
N LEU A 8 -43.87 14.13 -37.92
CA LEU A 8 -44.05 13.24 -36.77
C LEU A 8 -43.02 12.11 -36.69
N MET A 9 -42.28 11.82 -37.78
CA MET A 9 -41.33 10.72 -37.81
C MET A 9 -39.88 11.12 -37.39
N VAL A 10 -39.62 12.42 -37.26
CA VAL A 10 -38.28 12.94 -36.87
C VAL A 10 -38.11 13.05 -35.34
N MET A 11 -39.19 13.04 -34.56
CA MET A 11 -39.13 13.16 -33.09
C MET A 11 -38.94 11.85 -32.32
N LEU A 12 -38.84 10.69 -32.98
CA LEU A 12 -38.79 9.39 -32.32
C LEU A 12 -37.34 8.77 -32.22
N VAL A 13 -36.33 9.51 -32.67
CA VAL A 13 -34.94 9.01 -32.69
C VAL A 13 -34.05 9.58 -31.57
N LEU A 14 -34.55 10.47 -30.74
CA LEU A 14 -33.75 11.17 -29.71
C LEU A 14 -33.87 10.56 -28.28
N GLY A 15 -34.42 9.37 -28.14
CA GLY A 15 -34.75 8.78 -26.82
C GLY A 15 -33.89 7.60 -26.37
N ALA A 16 -32.77 7.28 -27.00
CA ALA A 16 -31.98 6.11 -26.62
C ALA A 16 -30.53 6.45 -26.19
N CYS A 17 -30.39 7.45 -25.31
CA CYS A 17 -29.21 7.45 -24.43
C CYS A 17 -29.56 6.62 -23.20
N SER A 18 -29.60 5.29 -23.34
CA SER A 18 -29.51 4.42 -22.19
C SER A 18 -28.12 4.59 -21.61
N SER A 19 -28.01 5.28 -20.50
CA SER A 19 -26.84 5.21 -19.61
C SER A 19 -26.66 3.74 -19.26
N MET A 20 -25.75 3.04 -19.97
CA MET A 20 -25.32 1.73 -19.50
C MET A 20 -24.80 1.92 -18.07
N PRO A 21 -25.35 1.20 -17.09
CA PRO A 21 -24.76 1.19 -15.77
C PRO A 21 -23.31 0.73 -15.94
N HIS A 22 -22.36 1.59 -15.65
CA HIS A 22 -20.97 1.15 -15.51
C HIS A 22 -20.99 0.00 -14.51
N PRO A 23 -20.43 -1.17 -14.85
CA PRO A 23 -20.30 -2.22 -13.85
C PRO A 23 -19.49 -1.61 -12.71
N ALA A 24 -20.13 -1.51 -11.55
CA ALA A 24 -19.43 -1.12 -10.32
C ALA A 24 -18.22 -2.05 -10.23
N GLY A 25 -17.02 -1.50 -10.34
CA GLY A 25 -15.78 -2.27 -10.22
C GLY A 25 -15.88 -3.09 -8.94
N LYS A 26 -15.47 -4.36 -9.00
CA LYS A 26 -15.39 -5.16 -7.78
C LYS A 26 -14.54 -4.39 -6.79
N PRO A 27 -15.00 -4.22 -5.53
CA PRO A 27 -14.16 -3.58 -4.52
C PRO A 27 -12.83 -4.34 -4.48
N LEU A 28 -11.73 -3.61 -4.47
CA LEU A 28 -10.41 -4.20 -4.29
C LEU A 28 -10.42 -5.03 -3.00
N PRO A 29 -9.80 -6.21 -3.00
CA PRO A 29 -9.63 -6.94 -1.76
C PRO A 29 -8.83 -6.08 -0.78
N SER A 30 -9.24 -6.06 0.49
CA SER A 30 -8.42 -5.48 1.54
C SER A 30 -7.07 -6.17 1.53
N MET A 31 -5.97 -5.40 1.62
CA MET A 31 -4.64 -5.99 1.66
C MET A 31 -4.52 -6.85 2.93
N THR A 32 -4.33 -8.15 2.73
CA THR A 32 -4.08 -9.09 3.81
C THR A 32 -2.62 -9.53 3.74
N PHE A 33 -1.94 -9.55 4.88
CA PHE A 33 -0.54 -9.97 4.96
C PHE A 33 -0.40 -11.47 5.25
N SER A 34 -1.45 -12.24 5.03
CA SER A 34 -1.47 -13.70 5.29
C SER A 34 -0.42 -14.49 4.51
N HIS A 35 0.03 -13.96 3.38
CA HIS A 35 1.13 -14.52 2.58
C HIS A 35 2.52 -14.20 3.16
N LEU A 36 2.62 -13.19 4.04
CA LEU A 36 3.83 -12.86 4.79
C LEU A 36 3.82 -13.64 6.10
N LYS A 37 4.59 -14.71 6.17
CA LYS A 37 4.62 -15.60 7.34
C LYS A 37 4.93 -14.83 8.62
N ALA A 38 4.15 -15.08 9.67
CA ALA A 38 4.45 -14.62 11.01
C ALA A 38 5.81 -15.17 11.45
N LEU A 39 6.60 -14.32 12.11
CA LEU A 39 7.90 -14.70 12.65
C LEU A 39 7.77 -14.92 14.15
N GLY A 40 8.05 -16.15 14.62
CA GLY A 40 8.20 -16.43 16.04
C GLY A 40 9.41 -15.68 16.59
N LEU A 41 9.26 -15.04 17.74
CA LEU A 41 10.33 -14.27 18.40
C LEU A 41 10.62 -14.86 19.77
N SER A 42 11.91 -14.95 20.14
CA SER A 42 12.36 -15.42 21.45
C SER A 42 12.19 -14.40 22.57
N VAL A 43 11.35 -13.40 22.38
CA VAL A 43 11.00 -12.37 23.39
C VAL A 43 9.65 -12.66 24.00
N ALA A 44 9.43 -12.17 25.23
CA ALA A 44 8.18 -12.35 25.98
C ALA A 44 7.05 -11.46 25.44
N THR A 45 7.38 -10.23 25.05
CA THR A 45 6.40 -9.21 24.67
C THR A 45 6.79 -8.43 23.43
N LYS A 46 5.80 -7.79 22.82
CA LYS A 46 5.98 -6.80 21.75
C LYS A 46 5.21 -5.53 22.08
N ASP A 47 5.78 -4.40 21.71
CA ASP A 47 5.09 -3.10 21.65
C ASP A 47 5.07 -2.60 20.21
N ILE A 48 3.88 -2.22 19.74
CA ILE A 48 3.70 -1.65 18.41
C ILE A 48 3.17 -0.23 18.59
N SER A 49 3.87 0.75 18.00
CA SER A 49 3.48 2.15 18.00
C SER A 49 3.38 2.65 16.56
N VAL A 50 2.16 2.94 16.13
CA VAL A 50 1.87 3.56 14.83
C VAL A 50 1.19 4.89 15.13
N GLN A 51 1.85 6.00 14.78
CA GLN A 51 1.26 7.32 14.90
C GLN A 51 0.70 7.73 13.55
N PRO A 52 -0.56 8.21 13.47
CA PRO A 52 -1.14 8.67 12.23
C PRO A 52 -0.31 9.79 11.61
N THR A 53 -0.10 9.71 10.31
CA THR A 53 0.64 10.72 9.55
C THR A 53 -0.31 11.47 8.64
N ASP A 54 -0.31 12.82 8.72
CA ASP A 54 -1.18 13.67 7.89
C ASP A 54 -0.76 13.76 6.42
N ASN A 55 0.37 13.19 6.04
CA ASN A 55 0.99 13.32 4.72
C ASN A 55 0.62 12.15 3.79
N GLN A 56 -0.67 11.85 3.67
CA GLN A 56 -1.13 10.82 2.73
C GLN A 56 -1.92 11.48 1.59
N ALA A 57 -1.35 11.48 0.38
CA ALA A 57 -2.09 11.79 -0.82
C ALA A 57 -3.31 10.85 -0.95
N ARG A 58 -4.29 11.22 -1.77
CA ARG A 58 -5.49 10.40 -2.00
C ARG A 58 -5.11 9.00 -2.51
N PHE A 59 -5.01 8.09 -1.60
CA PHE A 59 -4.81 6.67 -1.83
C PHE A 59 -6.04 5.91 -1.34
N SER A 60 -6.37 4.82 -1.99
CA SER A 60 -7.52 3.99 -1.61
C SER A 60 -7.33 3.27 -0.28
N GLN A 61 -6.09 3.19 0.21
CA GLN A 61 -5.71 2.47 1.42
C GLN A 61 -4.90 3.38 2.36
N ASN A 62 -5.12 3.20 3.66
CA ASN A 62 -4.40 3.91 4.71
C ASN A 62 -3.11 3.15 5.05
N LEU A 63 -1.94 3.79 4.81
CA LEU A 63 -0.64 3.18 5.02
C LEU A 63 -0.36 2.88 6.50
N ASP A 64 -0.82 3.73 7.41
CA ASP A 64 -0.61 3.55 8.86
C ASP A 64 -1.40 2.34 9.37
N GLU A 65 -2.66 2.19 8.97
CA GLU A 65 -3.49 1.04 9.29
C GLU A 65 -2.88 -0.27 8.74
N MET A 66 -2.38 -0.21 7.50
CA MET A 66 -1.69 -1.36 6.91
C MET A 66 -0.43 -1.74 7.68
N MET A 67 0.35 -0.76 8.15
CA MET A 67 1.54 -1.00 8.96
C MET A 67 1.20 -1.62 10.30
N GLU A 68 0.14 -1.17 10.96
CA GLU A 68 -0.32 -1.75 12.22
C GLU A 68 -0.74 -3.23 12.04
N ILE A 69 -1.54 -3.52 11.00
CA ILE A 69 -1.95 -4.89 10.67
C ILE A 69 -0.72 -5.75 10.37
N TYR A 70 0.19 -5.26 9.53
CA TYR A 70 1.42 -5.97 9.18
C TYR A 70 2.25 -6.32 10.41
N LEU A 71 2.59 -5.34 11.24
CA LEU A 71 3.43 -5.54 12.43
C LEU A 71 2.75 -6.47 13.46
N THR A 72 1.43 -6.34 13.62
CA THR A 72 0.65 -7.20 14.52
C THR A 72 0.71 -8.66 14.09
N GLN A 73 0.58 -8.93 12.80
CA GLN A 73 0.65 -10.29 12.25
C GLN A 73 2.08 -10.83 12.18
N LYS A 74 3.05 -9.95 11.87
CA LYS A 74 4.44 -10.34 11.67
C LYS A 74 5.16 -10.74 12.95
N LEU A 75 5.02 -9.93 14.00
CA LEU A 75 5.75 -10.10 15.25
C LEU A 75 4.96 -11.01 16.19
N ASN A 76 5.42 -12.24 16.39
CA ASN A 76 4.77 -13.23 17.23
C ASN A 76 5.68 -13.63 18.41
N PRO A 77 5.58 -12.97 19.60
CA PRO A 77 6.36 -13.32 20.78
C PRO A 77 6.05 -14.75 21.23
N ARG A 78 7.10 -15.53 21.50
CA ARG A 78 7.02 -16.93 21.96
C ARG A 78 8.06 -17.24 23.04
N GLY A 79 8.90 -16.28 23.41
CA GLY A 79 9.89 -16.41 24.46
C GLY A 79 9.31 -16.07 25.84
N GLU A 80 10.17 -16.14 26.83
CA GLU A 80 9.83 -15.86 28.22
C GLU A 80 10.45 -14.55 28.73
N GLN A 81 11.39 -13.99 27.99
CA GLN A 81 12.22 -12.86 28.45
C GLN A 81 12.36 -11.81 27.35
N GLY A 82 12.52 -10.55 27.78
CA GLY A 82 12.77 -9.44 26.90
C GLY A 82 11.56 -8.93 26.10
N LYS A 83 11.78 -7.88 25.35
CA LYS A 83 10.74 -7.17 24.60
C LYS A 83 11.27 -6.70 23.25
N VAL A 84 10.43 -6.78 22.22
CA VAL A 84 10.64 -6.10 20.94
C VAL A 84 9.71 -4.90 20.82
N VAL A 85 10.24 -3.76 20.39
CA VAL A 85 9.48 -2.54 20.08
C VAL A 85 9.57 -2.29 18.59
N ALA A 86 8.42 -2.08 17.96
CA ALA A 86 8.30 -1.67 16.56
C ALA A 86 7.54 -0.35 16.49
N ALA A 87 8.23 0.72 16.13
CA ALA A 87 7.65 2.05 16.03
C ALA A 87 7.71 2.56 14.60
N LEU A 88 6.57 2.95 14.06
CA LEU A 88 6.49 3.67 12.78
C LEU A 88 6.86 5.13 13.04
N ASP A 89 8.10 5.50 12.70
CA ASP A 89 8.60 6.87 12.89
C ASP A 89 8.10 7.82 11.80
N GLU A 90 7.88 7.29 10.59
CA GLU A 90 7.39 8.08 9.46
C GLU A 90 6.73 7.18 8.43
N SER A 91 5.58 7.62 7.92
CA SER A 91 4.94 7.10 6.72
C SER A 91 4.49 8.26 5.86
N SER A 92 4.65 8.17 4.55
CA SER A 92 4.16 9.22 3.67
C SER A 92 3.82 8.70 2.28
N ILE A 93 2.81 9.32 1.68
CA ILE A 93 2.45 9.14 0.27
C ILE A 93 2.36 10.53 -0.35
N VAL A 94 3.34 10.88 -1.15
CA VAL A 94 3.43 12.18 -1.80
C VAL A 94 3.15 12.04 -3.29
N LEU A 95 2.16 12.78 -3.80
CA LEU A 95 1.90 12.88 -5.23
C LEU A 95 2.85 13.90 -5.85
N VAL A 96 3.61 13.47 -6.85
CA VAL A 96 4.45 14.31 -7.71
C VAL A 96 3.93 14.18 -9.13
N ASN A 97 3.36 15.26 -9.67
CA ASN A 97 2.88 15.24 -11.05
C ASN A 97 4.08 15.40 -12.00
N GLU A 98 4.26 14.44 -12.88
CA GLU A 98 5.17 14.58 -14.01
C GLU A 98 4.40 15.27 -15.15
N ASN A 99 4.41 16.59 -15.19
CA ASN A 99 3.81 17.33 -16.28
C ASN A 99 4.51 16.92 -17.59
N SER A 100 3.74 16.41 -18.54
CA SER A 100 4.26 16.18 -19.90
C SER A 100 4.67 17.53 -20.49
N PRO A 101 5.93 17.71 -20.91
CA PRO A 101 6.39 19.00 -21.41
C PRO A 101 5.90 19.31 -22.83
N ASN A 102 5.12 18.41 -23.46
CA ASN A 102 4.72 18.55 -24.87
C ASN A 102 3.21 18.32 -25.07
N ALA A 103 2.49 19.37 -25.47
CA ALA A 103 1.10 19.27 -25.92
C ALA A 103 0.88 18.24 -27.05
N ALA A 104 1.92 17.92 -27.84
CA ALA A 104 1.88 16.88 -28.86
C ALA A 104 1.86 15.47 -28.24
N ALA A 105 2.55 15.25 -27.11
CA ALA A 105 2.53 13.98 -26.40
C ALA A 105 1.14 13.69 -25.81
N ASP A 106 0.46 14.71 -25.29
CA ASP A 106 -0.90 14.61 -24.78
C ASP A 106 -1.89 14.22 -25.88
N PHE A 107 -1.73 14.78 -27.08
CA PHE A 107 -2.57 14.45 -28.24
C PHE A 107 -2.45 12.98 -28.67
N PHE A 108 -1.28 12.36 -28.48
CA PHE A 108 -1.04 10.97 -28.84
C PHE A 108 -1.26 10.00 -27.64
N GLY A 109 -1.84 10.46 -26.53
CA GLY A 109 -2.06 9.62 -25.35
C GLY A 109 -0.76 9.24 -24.61
N LEU A 110 0.33 9.95 -24.91
CA LEU A 110 1.61 9.86 -24.20
C LEU A 110 1.65 10.88 -23.04
N GLY A 111 0.48 11.19 -22.50
CA GLY A 111 0.27 12.18 -21.43
C GLY A 111 1.10 11.90 -20.19
N GLY A 112 1.11 12.86 -19.29
CA GLY A 112 1.82 12.80 -18.02
C GLY A 112 1.43 11.60 -17.15
N ALA A 113 2.21 11.36 -16.14
CA ALA A 113 1.93 10.36 -15.15
C ALA A 113 1.85 10.97 -13.75
N ASP A 114 0.91 10.50 -12.96
CA ASP A 114 0.90 10.72 -11.52
C ASP A 114 1.94 9.80 -10.88
N ILE A 115 2.95 10.38 -10.24
CA ILE A 115 3.97 9.63 -9.52
C ILE A 115 3.69 9.76 -8.03
N TYR A 116 3.36 8.64 -7.40
CA TYR A 116 3.22 8.56 -5.95
C TYR A 116 4.53 8.05 -5.35
N LYS A 117 5.15 8.87 -4.51
CA LYS A 117 6.32 8.48 -3.71
C LYS A 117 5.85 8.00 -2.35
N VAL A 118 5.99 6.71 -2.11
CA VAL A 118 5.64 6.07 -0.84
C VAL A 118 6.90 5.84 -0.04
N MET A 119 6.89 6.24 1.23
CA MET A 119 8.02 6.07 2.16
C MET A 119 7.53 5.53 3.50
N ILE A 120 8.29 4.61 4.07
CA ILE A 120 8.10 4.03 5.40
C ILE A 120 9.44 4.07 6.13
N LYS A 121 9.42 4.55 7.37
CA LYS A 121 10.54 4.52 8.29
C LYS A 121 10.10 3.81 9.57
N LEU A 122 10.57 2.58 9.73
CA LEU A 122 10.22 1.70 10.83
C LEU A 122 11.42 1.53 11.75
N ARG A 123 11.28 1.84 13.03
CA ARG A 123 12.27 1.59 14.06
C ARG A 123 11.97 0.27 14.75
N LEU A 124 13.00 -0.56 14.89
CA LEU A 124 12.96 -1.84 15.58
C LEU A 124 13.98 -1.83 16.70
N GLU A 125 13.55 -2.16 17.92
CA GLU A 125 14.38 -2.18 19.12
C GLU A 125 14.14 -3.49 19.88
N HIS A 126 15.21 -4.05 20.45
CA HIS A 126 15.17 -5.21 21.33
C HIS A 126 15.71 -4.83 22.70
N TYR A 127 14.94 -5.11 23.71
CA TYR A 127 15.26 -4.87 25.12
C TYR A 127 15.37 -6.20 25.89
N ASN A 128 16.31 -6.27 26.82
CA ASN A 128 16.41 -7.39 27.77
C ASN A 128 15.37 -7.25 28.90
N ASP A 129 15.38 -8.19 29.85
CA ASP A 129 14.48 -8.18 31.01
C ASP A 129 14.73 -7.02 31.96
N ALA A 130 15.94 -6.52 32.03
CA ALA A 130 16.28 -5.35 32.86
C ALA A 130 15.77 -4.04 32.24
N GLY A 131 15.27 -4.09 31.01
CA GLY A 131 14.83 -2.92 30.25
C GLY A 131 15.96 -2.21 29.50
N ASP A 132 17.15 -2.79 29.41
CA ASP A 132 18.27 -2.22 28.67
C ASP A 132 18.09 -2.49 27.17
N LEU A 133 18.39 -1.49 26.36
CA LEU A 133 18.42 -1.64 24.90
C LEU A 133 19.60 -2.52 24.48
N VAL A 134 19.30 -3.69 23.95
CA VAL A 134 20.31 -4.64 23.42
C VAL A 134 20.66 -4.32 21.97
N TYR A 135 19.66 -3.96 21.17
CA TYR A 135 19.84 -3.65 19.76
C TYR A 135 18.74 -2.69 19.28
N GLY A 136 19.14 -1.74 18.46
CA GLY A 136 18.19 -0.79 17.82
C GLY A 136 18.61 -0.46 16.41
N THR A 137 17.65 -0.39 15.50
CA THR A 137 17.89 -0.03 14.09
C THR A 137 16.66 0.59 13.45
N VAL A 138 16.87 1.22 12.30
CA VAL A 138 15.81 1.81 11.48
C VAL A 138 15.78 1.16 10.11
N VAL A 139 14.61 0.71 9.71
CA VAL A 139 14.31 0.15 8.39
C VAL A 139 13.65 1.22 7.54
N ASN A 140 14.28 1.60 6.44
CA ASN A 140 13.68 2.50 5.47
C ASN A 140 13.22 1.68 4.25
N ALA A 141 11.96 1.86 3.85
CA ALA A 141 11.43 1.34 2.60
C ALA A 141 10.82 2.49 1.80
N HIS A 142 11.08 2.52 0.51
CA HIS A 142 10.49 3.52 -0.38
C HIS A 142 10.17 2.90 -1.74
N ARG A 143 9.15 3.45 -2.39
CA ARG A 143 8.75 3.04 -3.73
C ARG A 143 8.11 4.20 -4.48
N GLU A 144 8.35 4.26 -5.79
CA GLU A 144 7.60 5.10 -6.72
C GLU A 144 6.56 4.26 -7.44
N ILE A 145 5.32 4.75 -7.46
CA ILE A 145 4.18 4.14 -8.15
C ILE A 145 3.75 5.12 -9.23
N LYS A 146 3.93 4.73 -10.49
CA LYS A 146 3.56 5.54 -11.65
C LYS A 146 2.22 5.11 -12.18
N ILE A 147 1.30 6.06 -12.35
CA ILE A 147 -0.05 5.83 -12.85
C ILE A 147 -0.30 6.80 -13.99
N SER A 148 -0.73 6.29 -15.14
CA SER A 148 -1.09 7.14 -16.28
C SER A 148 -2.22 8.10 -15.90
N GLU A 149 -2.16 9.36 -16.33
CA GLU A 149 -3.26 10.31 -16.16
C GLU A 149 -4.57 9.83 -16.79
N HIS A 150 -4.47 9.01 -17.85
CA HIS A 150 -5.62 8.44 -18.56
C HIS A 150 -6.11 7.11 -17.96
N ALA A 151 -5.47 6.60 -16.90
CA ALA A 151 -5.89 5.38 -16.24
C ALA A 151 -7.31 5.54 -15.66
N SER A 152 -8.14 4.53 -15.88
CA SER A 152 -9.45 4.43 -15.23
C SER A 152 -9.29 4.32 -13.71
N ILE A 153 -10.36 4.56 -12.96
CA ILE A 153 -10.35 4.43 -11.49
C ILE A 153 -9.89 3.04 -11.07
N ALA A 154 -10.40 1.99 -11.72
CA ALA A 154 -10.05 0.61 -11.41
C ALA A 154 -8.57 0.30 -11.69
N GLU A 155 -8.00 0.83 -12.79
CA GLU A 155 -6.57 0.68 -13.09
C GLU A 155 -5.70 1.44 -12.10
N ARG A 156 -6.11 2.65 -11.68
CA ARG A 156 -5.42 3.43 -10.65
C ARG A 156 -5.36 2.65 -9.33
N GLU A 157 -6.50 2.17 -8.86
CA GLU A 157 -6.61 1.41 -7.62
C GLU A 157 -5.78 0.12 -7.67
N HIS A 158 -5.83 -0.60 -8.79
CA HIS A 158 -5.04 -1.82 -8.99
C HIS A 158 -3.54 -1.55 -8.96
N THR A 159 -3.07 -0.52 -9.67
CA THR A 159 -1.65 -0.14 -9.69
C THR A 159 -1.17 0.34 -8.32
N GLN A 160 -2.01 1.06 -7.57
CA GLN A 160 -1.73 1.45 -6.19
C GLN A 160 -1.58 0.22 -5.30
N PHE A 161 -2.52 -0.72 -5.38
CA PHE A 161 -2.49 -1.95 -4.60
C PHE A 161 -1.24 -2.77 -4.87
N GLU A 162 -0.91 -3.05 -6.14
CA GLU A 162 0.29 -3.79 -6.52
C GLU A 162 1.58 -3.09 -6.06
N GLY A 163 1.60 -1.76 -6.16
CA GLY A 163 2.73 -0.96 -5.71
C GLY A 163 2.97 -1.07 -4.21
N LEU A 164 1.90 -1.03 -3.40
CA LEU A 164 1.98 -1.21 -1.96
C LEU A 164 2.36 -2.65 -1.59
N GLU A 165 1.77 -3.66 -2.24
CA GLU A 165 2.11 -5.06 -1.99
C GLU A 165 3.62 -5.31 -2.17
N GLN A 166 4.20 -4.80 -3.25
CA GLN A 166 5.63 -4.92 -3.49
C GLN A 166 6.48 -4.14 -2.48
N LEU A 167 6.00 -2.98 -2.00
CA LEU A 167 6.67 -2.24 -0.92
C LEU A 167 6.72 -3.07 0.36
N PHE A 168 5.59 -3.67 0.75
CA PHE A 168 5.52 -4.52 1.94
C PHE A 168 6.36 -5.80 1.81
N LEU A 169 6.44 -6.41 0.63
CA LEU A 169 7.35 -7.53 0.39
C LEU A 169 8.82 -7.14 0.63
N MET A 170 9.24 -5.99 0.12
CA MET A 170 10.61 -5.50 0.37
C MET A 170 10.85 -5.16 1.85
N LEU A 171 9.87 -4.55 2.50
CA LEU A 171 9.92 -4.26 3.93
C LEU A 171 10.06 -5.55 4.74
N ASP A 172 9.24 -6.56 4.43
CA ASP A 172 9.25 -7.86 5.11
C ASP A 172 10.59 -8.58 5.01
N GLN A 173 11.21 -8.57 3.84
CA GLN A 173 12.54 -9.14 3.65
C GLN A 173 13.59 -8.47 4.54
N ARG A 174 13.54 -7.14 4.67
CA ARG A 174 14.47 -6.38 5.52
C ARG A 174 14.19 -6.63 7.01
N VAL A 175 12.93 -6.63 7.41
CA VAL A 175 12.51 -6.92 8.79
C VAL A 175 12.94 -8.33 9.18
N ASN A 176 12.71 -9.33 8.32
CA ASN A 176 13.16 -10.70 8.57
C ASN A 176 14.68 -10.79 8.77
N LYS A 177 15.44 -10.14 7.90
CA LYS A 177 16.90 -10.12 8.02
C LYS A 177 17.34 -9.57 9.37
N ILE A 178 16.77 -8.44 9.78
CA ILE A 178 17.12 -7.79 11.06
C ILE A 178 16.76 -8.70 12.25
N LEU A 179 15.55 -9.20 12.30
CA LEU A 179 15.07 -10.01 13.41
C LEU A 179 15.81 -11.35 13.53
N LEU A 180 16.17 -11.97 12.40
CA LEU A 180 16.86 -13.28 12.37
C LEU A 180 18.37 -13.18 12.48
N GLN A 181 18.98 -12.23 11.78
CA GLN A 181 20.44 -12.17 11.62
C GLN A 181 21.10 -11.18 12.57
N ASP A 182 20.53 -9.97 12.66
CA ASP A 182 21.14 -8.87 13.40
C ASP A 182 20.74 -8.91 14.88
N MET A 183 19.44 -8.98 15.18
CA MET A 183 18.92 -9.08 16.55
C MET A 183 19.02 -10.51 17.11
N LYS A 184 19.00 -11.53 16.25
CA LYS A 184 19.03 -12.95 16.62
C LYS A 184 17.92 -13.38 17.57
N ILE A 185 16.77 -12.71 17.49
CA ILE A 185 15.58 -13.02 18.30
C ILE A 185 14.51 -13.81 17.54
N GLY A 186 14.71 -14.05 16.24
CA GLY A 186 13.83 -14.91 15.46
C GLY A 186 13.98 -16.35 15.88
N VAL A 187 12.92 -16.99 16.33
CA VAL A 187 12.88 -18.45 16.57
C VAL A 187 12.49 -19.06 15.23
N GLY A 188 13.51 -19.38 14.43
CA GLY A 188 13.31 -19.94 13.11
C GLY A 188 13.00 -21.41 13.17
N GLY A 189 11.76 -21.75 12.93
CA GLY A 189 11.46 -22.89 12.10
C GLY A 189 11.34 -22.38 10.67
N VAL A 190 12.43 -22.20 9.96
CA VAL A 190 12.38 -22.16 8.51
C VAL A 190 12.18 -23.62 8.10
N GLU A 191 10.95 -24.11 8.17
CA GLU A 191 10.57 -25.23 7.34
C GLU A 191 10.44 -24.64 5.92
N VAL A 192 11.56 -24.72 5.20
CA VAL A 192 11.58 -24.59 3.76
C VAL A 192 10.98 -25.88 3.23
N PHE A 193 9.71 -25.82 2.82
CA PHE A 193 9.10 -26.82 1.97
C PHE A 193 9.11 -26.35 0.51
#